data_dc922f9f3170488a7f0ca8278f9a256f
#
_entry.id   dc922f9f3170488a7f0ca8278f9a256f
#
_cell.length_a   1.000
_cell.length_b   1.000
_cell.length_c   1.000
_cell.angle_alpha   90.00
_cell.angle_beta   90.00
_cell.angle_gamma   90.00
#
_symmetry.space_group_name_H-M   'P 1'
#
loop_
_entity.id
_entity.type
_entity.pdbx_description
1 polymer ?
#
loop_
_entity_poly.entity_id
_entity_poly.type
_entity_poly.pdbx_seq_one_letter_code
_entity_poly.pdbx_strand_id
1 'polypeptide(L)'
;MLSRTMKTLFLCTLALSAVVLSPLRGEVPAAASFLTSPTVGDPGLKSVGPLAFGPDGLLLIAEPGIPAIVAVATGDRGPLSPLVQPLGDTLAAVAKALPADPKSLQIIDLAANPASGTAYLAVRDESAKSVAIVTVRADGTVTKLDWSTLPHVRVPLPKSETAAVRTISDLAFAGDRVLVTAQSSEEFSSKILSLPLPLDAAGTGRIFSAETYHVSHRKWETKAPIQSFVPYLDNGVPCVLGAFACTPLAKFPLADLESGANIRGTSVVELGSGNRPLDVFTYRNKAGAWIVTNTLRFHQPLFGPSKYWGVRVNLDLAARQSETEINENALRRNVKEPTRTPEIEIVEALTGAVQVDKIDDTRMIVLREDGDRLKLEVCALP
;
A
#
# COMPACT_ATOMS: atom_id res chain seq x y z
N MET A 1 -3.75 -94.40 32.02
CA MET A 1 -4.70 -93.80 31.04
C MET A 1 -4.58 -92.34 31.09
N LEU A 2 -3.85 -91.72 30.11
CA LEU A 2 -3.52 -90.29 30.05
C LEU A 2 -4.58 -89.57 29.19
N SER A 3 -5.21 -88.51 29.79
CA SER A 3 -6.05 -87.57 29.04
C SER A 3 -5.22 -86.31 28.79
N ARG A 4 -4.99 -86.03 27.52
CA ARG A 4 -4.33 -84.72 27.06
C ARG A 4 -5.43 -83.69 26.84
N THR A 5 -5.40 -82.63 27.63
CA THR A 5 -6.17 -81.41 27.40
C THR A 5 -5.36 -80.39 26.54
N MET A 6 -5.90 -80.13 25.37
CA MET A 6 -5.35 -79.16 24.41
C MET A 6 -5.84 -77.75 24.80
N LYS A 7 -4.95 -76.84 25.16
CA LYS A 7 -5.26 -75.42 25.40
C LYS A 7 -5.12 -74.66 24.08
N THR A 8 -6.26 -74.15 23.59
CA THR A 8 -6.30 -73.28 22.43
C THR A 8 -6.01 -71.84 22.88
N LEU A 9 -4.90 -71.29 22.34
CA LEU A 9 -4.53 -69.90 22.60
C LEU A 9 -5.23 -68.99 21.56
N PHE A 10 -6.13 -68.14 22.00
CA PHE A 10 -6.73 -67.07 21.18
C PHE A 10 -5.77 -65.86 21.18
N LEU A 11 -5.16 -65.57 20.03
CA LEU A 11 -4.39 -64.33 19.82
C LEU A 11 -5.38 -63.22 19.41
N CYS A 12 -5.66 -62.28 20.32
CA CYS A 12 -6.41 -61.05 20.01
C CYS A 12 -5.42 -60.03 19.45
N THR A 13 -5.44 -59.83 18.14
CA THR A 13 -4.70 -58.70 17.50
C THR A 13 -5.51 -57.42 17.64
N LEU A 14 -5.08 -56.53 18.55
CA LEU A 14 -5.54 -55.15 18.60
C LEU A 14 -4.98 -54.39 17.41
N ALA A 15 -5.85 -54.04 16.44
CA ALA A 15 -5.52 -53.08 15.41
C ALA A 15 -5.61 -51.64 15.99
N LEU A 16 -4.48 -51.03 16.24
CA LEU A 16 -4.39 -49.61 16.62
C LEU A 16 -4.60 -48.77 15.35
N SER A 17 -5.79 -48.25 15.16
CA SER A 17 -6.06 -47.25 14.11
C SER A 17 -5.50 -45.92 14.57
N ALA A 18 -4.34 -45.51 14.03
CA ALA A 18 -3.80 -44.17 14.19
C ALA A 18 -4.71 -43.18 13.43
N VAL A 19 -5.50 -42.43 14.15
CA VAL A 19 -6.21 -41.27 13.64
C VAL A 19 -5.15 -40.18 13.44
N VAL A 20 -4.72 -39.99 12.19
CA VAL A 20 -3.90 -38.85 11.80
C VAL A 20 -4.81 -37.63 11.84
N LEU A 21 -4.76 -36.90 12.94
CA LEU A 21 -5.31 -35.54 13.02
C LEU A 21 -4.46 -34.66 12.11
N SER A 22 -4.92 -34.46 10.88
CA SER A 22 -4.42 -33.36 10.04
C SER A 22 -4.69 -32.05 10.78
N PRO A 23 -3.69 -31.17 10.95
CA PRO A 23 -3.98 -29.84 11.48
C PRO A 23 -4.97 -29.17 10.55
N LEU A 24 -6.12 -28.77 11.08
CA LEU A 24 -7.03 -27.84 10.41
C LEU A 24 -6.24 -26.55 10.13
N ARG A 25 -5.59 -26.49 8.98
CA ARG A 25 -5.21 -25.20 8.39
C ARG A 25 -6.53 -24.50 8.14
N GLY A 26 -6.84 -23.50 8.95
CA GLY A 26 -7.93 -22.57 8.67
C GLY A 26 -7.74 -22.12 7.21
N GLU A 27 -8.70 -22.41 6.36
CA GLU A 27 -8.70 -22.01 4.96
C GLU A 27 -8.64 -20.48 4.94
N VAL A 28 -7.57 -19.91 4.39
CA VAL A 28 -7.46 -18.45 4.24
C VAL A 28 -8.63 -18.02 3.37
N PRO A 29 -9.47 -17.07 3.82
CA PRO A 29 -10.65 -16.67 3.05
C PRO A 29 -10.24 -16.25 1.63
N ALA A 30 -10.97 -16.70 0.63
CA ALA A 30 -10.76 -16.26 -0.73
C ALA A 30 -11.03 -14.75 -0.83
N ALA A 31 -10.29 -14.01 -1.68
CA ALA A 31 -10.46 -12.56 -1.87
C ALA A 31 -11.94 -12.18 -2.10
N ALA A 32 -12.70 -13.03 -2.76
CA ALA A 32 -14.13 -12.84 -2.97
C ALA A 32 -14.95 -12.79 -1.68
N SER A 33 -14.48 -13.34 -0.55
CA SER A 33 -15.17 -13.25 0.73
C SER A 33 -15.15 -11.85 1.35
N PHE A 34 -14.27 -10.99 0.86
CA PHE A 34 -14.24 -9.58 1.24
C PHE A 34 -15.18 -8.70 0.41
N LEU A 35 -15.95 -9.29 -0.51
CA LEU A 35 -16.86 -8.59 -1.43
C LEU A 35 -18.29 -9.05 -1.20
N THR A 36 -19.23 -8.11 -1.06
CA THR A 36 -20.66 -8.39 -0.96
C THR A 36 -21.27 -8.33 -2.36
N SER A 37 -21.93 -9.42 -2.77
CA SER A 37 -22.64 -9.51 -4.06
C SER A 37 -21.81 -9.01 -5.26
N PRO A 38 -20.58 -9.54 -5.46
CA PRO A 38 -19.72 -9.08 -6.53
C PRO A 38 -20.33 -9.35 -7.92
N THR A 39 -20.07 -8.46 -8.85
CA THR A 39 -20.30 -8.67 -10.28
C THR A 39 -19.04 -9.22 -10.93
N VAL A 40 -19.18 -9.96 -12.04
CA VAL A 40 -18.06 -10.50 -12.81
C VAL A 40 -17.96 -9.78 -14.13
N GLY A 41 -16.74 -9.49 -14.57
CA GLY A 41 -16.47 -8.83 -15.84
C GLY A 41 -15.79 -7.47 -15.69
N ASP A 42 -15.81 -6.65 -16.75
CA ASP A 42 -15.17 -5.34 -16.77
C ASP A 42 -15.91 -4.34 -15.86
N PRO A 43 -15.24 -3.78 -14.83
CA PRO A 43 -15.85 -2.76 -13.99
C PRO A 43 -16.11 -1.44 -14.71
N GLY A 44 -15.59 -1.25 -15.91
CA GLY A 44 -15.74 -0.03 -16.69
C GLY A 44 -15.09 1.17 -16.03
N LEU A 45 -13.82 1.05 -15.61
CA LEU A 45 -13.07 2.12 -14.95
C LEU A 45 -13.06 3.39 -15.82
N LYS A 46 -13.39 4.53 -15.20
CA LYS A 46 -13.35 5.86 -15.85
C LYS A 46 -12.08 6.63 -15.51
N SER A 47 -11.46 6.29 -14.41
CA SER A 47 -10.17 6.83 -13.98
C SER A 47 -9.44 5.77 -13.16
N VAL A 48 -8.14 5.91 -12.99
CA VAL A 48 -7.34 5.11 -12.08
C VAL A 48 -6.52 6.03 -11.19
N GLY A 49 -6.32 5.62 -9.98
CA GLY A 49 -5.50 6.26 -8.96
C GLY A 49 -4.65 5.23 -8.24
N PRO A 50 -4.38 5.44 -6.94
CA PRO A 50 -3.66 4.49 -6.12
C PRO A 50 -4.21 3.07 -6.15
N LEU A 51 -3.30 2.12 -6.04
CA LEU A 51 -3.53 0.68 -5.94
C LEU A 51 -3.06 0.17 -4.58
N ALA A 52 -3.72 -0.84 -4.04
CA ALA A 52 -3.18 -1.61 -2.93
C ALA A 52 -3.65 -3.05 -2.98
N PHE A 53 -2.93 -3.92 -2.29
CA PHE A 53 -3.35 -5.29 -2.08
C PHE A 53 -3.82 -5.53 -0.65
N GLY A 54 -4.96 -6.21 -0.55
CA GLY A 54 -5.39 -6.92 0.64
C GLY A 54 -4.96 -8.39 0.57
N PRO A 55 -5.42 -9.21 1.53
CA PRO A 55 -5.13 -10.63 1.57
C PRO A 55 -5.63 -11.35 0.32
N ASP A 56 -4.98 -12.47 0.01
CA ASP A 56 -5.46 -13.47 -0.93
C ASP A 56 -5.71 -12.94 -2.36
N GLY A 57 -4.94 -11.93 -2.78
CA GLY A 57 -5.07 -11.31 -4.10
C GLY A 57 -6.25 -10.35 -4.24
N LEU A 58 -6.73 -9.76 -3.15
CA LEU A 58 -7.70 -8.67 -3.17
C LEU A 58 -7.00 -7.40 -3.67
N LEU A 59 -7.26 -7.00 -4.91
CA LEU A 59 -6.76 -5.74 -5.47
C LEU A 59 -7.77 -4.62 -5.18
N LEU A 60 -7.29 -3.53 -4.62
CA LEU A 60 -8.03 -2.29 -4.41
C LEU A 60 -7.55 -1.24 -5.40
N ILE A 61 -8.48 -0.60 -6.10
CA ILE A 61 -8.20 0.40 -7.14
C ILE A 61 -8.97 1.67 -6.78
N ALA A 62 -8.28 2.77 -6.56
CA ALA A 62 -8.94 4.07 -6.43
C ALA A 62 -9.44 4.56 -7.78
N GLU A 63 -10.64 5.13 -7.80
CA GLU A 63 -11.27 5.74 -8.98
C GLU A 63 -11.59 7.23 -8.69
N PRO A 64 -10.59 8.14 -8.78
CA PRO A 64 -10.75 9.52 -8.34
C PRO A 64 -11.78 10.32 -9.14
N GLY A 65 -11.98 10.00 -10.41
CA GLY A 65 -12.96 10.67 -11.29
C GLY A 65 -14.41 10.42 -10.89
N ILE A 66 -14.64 9.31 -10.18
CA ILE A 66 -15.91 8.98 -9.53
C ILE A 66 -15.50 8.60 -8.11
N PRO A 67 -15.66 9.47 -7.07
CA PRO A 67 -15.13 9.18 -5.75
C PRO A 67 -15.55 7.80 -5.20
N ALA A 68 -14.80 6.76 -5.57
CA ALA A 68 -15.07 5.36 -5.31
C ALA A 68 -13.76 4.56 -5.26
N ILE A 69 -13.85 3.34 -4.74
CA ILE A 69 -12.85 2.30 -4.97
C ILE A 69 -13.49 1.14 -5.72
N VAL A 70 -12.71 0.44 -6.51
CA VAL A 70 -13.08 -0.85 -7.11
C VAL A 70 -12.24 -1.93 -6.44
N ALA A 71 -12.89 -2.84 -5.73
CA ALA A 71 -12.25 -3.98 -5.08
C ALA A 71 -12.43 -5.23 -5.95
N VAL A 72 -11.35 -5.93 -6.24
CA VAL A 72 -11.30 -7.01 -7.23
C VAL A 72 -10.66 -8.25 -6.62
N ALA A 73 -11.33 -9.39 -6.72
CA ALA A 73 -10.73 -10.68 -6.40
C ALA A 73 -9.96 -11.19 -7.64
N THR A 74 -8.65 -10.93 -7.69
CA THR A 74 -7.82 -11.23 -8.86
C THR A 74 -7.57 -12.72 -9.06
N GLY A 75 -7.70 -13.54 -8.02
CA GLY A 75 -7.31 -14.95 -8.04
C GLY A 75 -5.79 -15.18 -8.10
N ASP A 76 -4.99 -14.12 -8.09
CA ASP A 76 -3.53 -14.18 -8.10
C ASP A 76 -3.00 -14.42 -6.66
N ARG A 77 -2.77 -15.70 -6.32
CA ARG A 77 -2.43 -16.17 -4.96
C ARG A 77 -1.01 -16.71 -4.82
N GLY A 78 -0.18 -16.56 -5.84
CA GLY A 78 1.16 -17.10 -5.81
C GLY A 78 1.33 -18.41 -6.58
N PRO A 79 2.47 -19.06 -6.46
CA PRO A 79 3.55 -18.84 -5.49
C PRO A 79 4.30 -17.52 -5.67
N LEU A 80 4.93 -17.03 -4.59
CA LEU A 80 5.69 -15.79 -4.58
C LEU A 80 6.90 -15.86 -5.53
N SER A 81 6.79 -15.19 -6.65
CA SER A 81 7.80 -15.11 -7.70
C SER A 81 7.85 -13.72 -8.30
N PRO A 82 8.54 -12.76 -7.66
CA PRO A 82 8.64 -11.40 -8.17
C PRO A 82 9.54 -11.32 -9.41
N LEU A 83 9.51 -10.18 -10.08
CA LEU A 83 10.29 -9.89 -11.29
C LEU A 83 11.76 -10.27 -11.08
N VAL A 84 12.30 -11.16 -11.95
CA VAL A 84 13.65 -11.71 -11.82
C VAL A 84 14.70 -10.79 -12.45
N GLN A 85 14.39 -10.23 -13.62
CA GLN A 85 15.29 -9.33 -14.34
C GLN A 85 14.65 -7.95 -14.47
N PRO A 86 15.39 -6.87 -14.32
CA PRO A 86 14.87 -5.54 -14.50
C PRO A 86 14.22 -5.33 -15.88
N LEU A 87 13.07 -4.67 -15.92
CA LEU A 87 12.42 -4.25 -17.14
C LEU A 87 12.93 -2.84 -17.50
N GLY A 88 13.89 -2.75 -18.43
CA GLY A 88 14.66 -1.54 -18.69
C GLY A 88 13.88 -0.38 -19.33
N ASP A 89 12.76 -0.66 -20.00
CA ASP A 89 11.85 0.35 -20.55
C ASP A 89 10.41 -0.07 -20.30
N THR A 90 9.92 0.29 -19.13
CA THR A 90 8.59 -0.10 -18.67
C THR A 90 7.49 0.48 -19.54
N LEU A 91 7.59 1.76 -19.96
CA LEU A 91 6.57 2.37 -20.81
C LEU A 91 6.51 1.72 -22.20
N ALA A 92 7.64 1.38 -22.78
CA ALA A 92 7.65 0.67 -24.06
C ALA A 92 7.04 -0.75 -23.96
N ALA A 93 7.26 -1.44 -22.83
CA ALA A 93 6.65 -2.75 -22.59
C ALA A 93 5.14 -2.65 -22.36
N VAL A 94 4.67 -1.66 -21.59
CA VAL A 94 3.26 -1.38 -21.36
C VAL A 94 2.57 -0.98 -22.69
N ALA A 95 3.22 -0.16 -23.52
CA ALA A 95 2.70 0.26 -24.80
C ALA A 95 2.42 -0.92 -25.76
N LYS A 96 3.26 -1.96 -25.71
CA LYS A 96 3.01 -3.20 -26.47
C LYS A 96 1.80 -3.96 -25.97
N ALA A 97 1.59 -3.99 -24.64
CA ALA A 97 0.46 -4.68 -24.04
C ALA A 97 -0.88 -3.94 -24.24
N LEU A 98 -0.84 -2.61 -24.41
CA LEU A 98 -2.03 -1.75 -24.55
C LEU A 98 -2.26 -1.24 -26.00
N PRO A 99 -1.56 -1.70 -27.02
CA PRO A 99 -1.34 -1.11 -28.36
C PRO A 99 -1.44 0.43 -28.38
N ALA A 100 -0.53 1.09 -27.66
CA ALA A 100 -0.54 2.55 -27.48
C ALA A 100 0.83 3.18 -27.80
N ASP A 101 0.88 4.51 -27.94
CA ASP A 101 2.15 5.25 -28.00
C ASP A 101 2.75 5.35 -26.59
N PRO A 102 4.01 4.90 -26.37
CA PRO A 102 4.66 5.04 -25.07
C PRO A 102 4.66 6.47 -24.52
N LYS A 103 4.69 7.48 -25.39
CA LYS A 103 4.69 8.89 -25.03
C LYS A 103 3.35 9.40 -24.50
N SER A 104 2.25 8.71 -24.80
CA SER A 104 0.92 9.04 -24.28
C SER A 104 0.60 8.34 -22.96
N LEU A 105 1.44 7.39 -22.56
CA LEU A 105 1.20 6.58 -21.37
C LEU A 105 1.79 7.23 -20.11
N GLN A 106 1.03 7.15 -19.04
CA GLN A 106 1.47 7.50 -17.69
C GLN A 106 1.19 6.33 -16.76
N ILE A 107 2.20 5.92 -16.00
CA ILE A 107 2.03 5.03 -14.85
C ILE A 107 1.61 5.92 -13.69
N ILE A 108 0.39 5.73 -13.21
CA ILE A 108 -0.21 6.51 -12.14
C ILE A 108 0.21 5.97 -10.78
N ASP A 109 0.24 4.63 -10.67
CA ASP A 109 0.62 3.96 -9.45
C ASP A 109 1.10 2.53 -9.70
N LEU A 110 1.80 1.96 -8.71
CA LEU A 110 2.38 0.63 -8.69
C LEU A 110 2.03 -0.07 -7.39
N ALA A 111 1.48 -1.27 -7.46
CA ALA A 111 1.33 -2.15 -6.29
C ALA A 111 1.88 -3.55 -6.58
N ALA A 112 2.59 -4.12 -5.62
CA ALA A 112 3.04 -5.52 -5.67
C ALA A 112 2.02 -6.43 -4.97
N ASN A 113 1.62 -7.50 -5.62
CA ASN A 113 0.84 -8.52 -4.95
C ASN A 113 1.74 -9.31 -3.97
N PRO A 114 1.53 -9.22 -2.64
CA PRO A 114 2.40 -9.87 -1.69
C PRO A 114 2.32 -11.41 -1.73
N ALA A 115 1.27 -11.97 -2.33
CA ALA A 115 1.12 -13.42 -2.47
C ALA A 115 1.90 -13.99 -3.66
N SER A 116 1.97 -13.26 -4.78
CA SER A 116 2.59 -13.74 -6.02
C SER A 116 3.88 -13.01 -6.40
N GLY A 117 4.06 -11.78 -5.94
CA GLY A 117 5.13 -10.89 -6.38
C GLY A 117 4.89 -10.25 -7.75
N THR A 118 3.72 -10.48 -8.36
CA THR A 118 3.31 -9.80 -9.60
C THR A 118 3.14 -8.30 -9.33
N ALA A 119 3.74 -7.46 -10.16
CA ALA A 119 3.50 -6.02 -10.11
C ALA A 119 2.24 -5.67 -10.90
N TYR A 120 1.41 -4.81 -10.32
CA TYR A 120 0.23 -4.22 -10.93
C TYR A 120 0.46 -2.72 -11.14
N LEU A 121 0.24 -2.25 -12.34
CA LEU A 121 0.42 -0.86 -12.73
C LEU A 121 -0.93 -0.24 -13.10
N ALA A 122 -1.28 0.86 -12.46
CA ALA A 122 -2.37 1.72 -12.91
C ALA A 122 -1.86 2.61 -14.03
N VAL A 123 -2.44 2.49 -15.22
CA VAL A 123 -1.96 3.17 -16.42
C VAL A 123 -3.06 4.04 -17.01
N ARG A 124 -2.70 5.26 -17.40
CA ARG A 124 -3.54 6.18 -18.17
C ARG A 124 -2.93 6.42 -19.55
N ASP A 125 -3.74 6.34 -20.58
CA ASP A 125 -3.41 6.77 -21.93
C ASP A 125 -4.07 8.12 -22.20
N GLU A 126 -3.28 9.18 -22.29
CA GLU A 126 -3.74 10.54 -22.49
C GLU A 126 -4.31 10.73 -23.91
N SER A 127 -3.79 10.00 -24.90
CA SER A 127 -4.25 10.12 -26.29
C SER A 127 -5.60 9.45 -26.50
N ALA A 128 -5.76 8.25 -25.97
CA ALA A 128 -7.02 7.49 -26.04
C ALA A 128 -8.05 7.90 -24.99
N LYS A 129 -7.65 8.73 -24.01
CA LYS A 129 -8.44 9.10 -22.81
C LYS A 129 -8.99 7.86 -22.10
N SER A 130 -8.16 6.84 -22.00
CA SER A 130 -8.51 5.54 -21.42
C SER A 130 -7.59 5.17 -20.27
N VAL A 131 -8.03 4.21 -19.47
CA VAL A 131 -7.27 3.68 -18.36
C VAL A 131 -7.21 2.17 -18.41
N ALA A 132 -6.16 1.59 -17.84
CA ALA A 132 -5.98 0.16 -17.75
C ALA A 132 -5.22 -0.23 -16.48
N ILE A 133 -5.43 -1.45 -16.02
CA ILE A 133 -4.52 -2.13 -15.11
C ILE A 133 -3.67 -3.10 -15.94
N VAL A 134 -2.38 -3.05 -15.72
CA VAL A 134 -1.39 -3.88 -16.42
C VAL A 134 -0.60 -4.66 -15.36
N THR A 135 -0.29 -5.92 -15.66
CA THR A 135 0.50 -6.79 -14.77
C THR A 135 1.88 -7.03 -15.37
N VAL A 136 2.90 -7.09 -14.50
CA VAL A 136 4.26 -7.49 -14.84
C VAL A 136 4.63 -8.72 -14.02
N ARG A 137 4.89 -9.83 -14.68
CA ARG A 137 5.20 -11.12 -14.04
C ARG A 137 6.71 -11.32 -13.87
N ALA A 138 7.06 -12.38 -13.16
CA ALA A 138 8.44 -12.76 -12.83
C ALA A 138 9.39 -12.81 -14.03
N ASP A 139 8.91 -13.26 -15.17
CA ASP A 139 9.67 -13.39 -16.43
C ASP A 139 9.75 -12.08 -17.23
N GLY A 140 9.17 -10.99 -16.71
CA GLY A 140 9.07 -9.70 -17.40
C GLY A 140 7.91 -9.59 -18.39
N THR A 141 7.05 -10.60 -18.49
CA THR A 141 5.85 -10.55 -19.32
C THR A 141 4.89 -9.47 -18.83
N VAL A 142 4.53 -8.54 -19.72
CA VAL A 142 3.62 -7.42 -19.45
C VAL A 142 2.30 -7.69 -20.16
N THR A 143 1.19 -7.70 -19.42
CA THR A 143 -0.14 -7.97 -19.97
C THR A 143 -1.19 -7.04 -19.37
N LYS A 144 -2.18 -6.63 -20.19
CA LYS A 144 -3.39 -5.97 -19.67
C LYS A 144 -4.16 -6.96 -18.79
N LEU A 145 -4.68 -6.49 -17.67
CA LEU A 145 -5.52 -7.31 -16.79
C LEU A 145 -6.80 -7.74 -17.54
N ASP A 146 -7.03 -9.05 -17.60
CA ASP A 146 -8.25 -9.61 -18.16
C ASP A 146 -9.36 -9.63 -17.11
N TRP A 147 -10.39 -8.83 -17.32
CA TRP A 147 -11.52 -8.67 -16.42
C TRP A 147 -12.58 -9.77 -16.56
N SER A 148 -12.55 -10.54 -17.62
CA SER A 148 -13.67 -11.41 -18.06
C SER A 148 -14.21 -12.35 -17.00
N THR A 149 -13.37 -12.77 -16.06
CA THR A 149 -13.71 -13.72 -14.98
C THR A 149 -13.54 -13.17 -13.58
N LEU A 150 -13.16 -11.88 -13.44
CA LEU A 150 -12.82 -11.31 -12.14
C LEU A 150 -14.05 -10.78 -11.40
N PRO A 151 -14.35 -11.32 -10.20
CA PRO A 151 -15.36 -10.74 -9.32
C PRO A 151 -14.88 -9.39 -8.78
N HIS A 152 -15.77 -8.40 -8.80
CA HIS A 152 -15.47 -7.07 -8.28
C HIS A 152 -16.69 -6.38 -7.68
N VAL A 153 -16.44 -5.39 -6.83
CA VAL A 153 -17.44 -4.48 -6.28
C VAL A 153 -16.91 -3.05 -6.40
N ARG A 154 -17.76 -2.13 -6.91
CA ARG A 154 -17.48 -0.69 -6.82
C ARG A 154 -18.13 -0.13 -5.58
N VAL A 155 -17.31 0.45 -4.69
CA VAL A 155 -17.71 1.01 -3.40
C VAL A 155 -17.64 2.52 -3.47
N PRO A 156 -18.76 3.25 -3.48
CA PRO A 156 -18.76 4.70 -3.39
C PRO A 156 -18.12 5.15 -2.07
N LEU A 157 -17.32 6.21 -2.10
CA LEU A 157 -16.77 6.75 -0.86
C LEU A 157 -17.84 7.48 -0.05
N PRO A 158 -17.77 7.43 1.29
CA PRO A 158 -18.62 8.21 2.17
C PRO A 158 -18.55 9.69 1.81
N LYS A 159 -19.68 10.38 1.84
CA LYS A 159 -19.77 11.80 1.56
C LYS A 159 -19.77 12.57 2.88
N SER A 160 -19.05 13.69 2.92
CA SER A 160 -19.26 14.73 3.92
C SER A 160 -20.55 15.48 3.60
N GLU A 161 -21.28 15.93 4.62
CA GLU A 161 -22.49 16.76 4.44
C GLU A 161 -22.16 18.12 3.80
N THR A 162 -20.94 18.60 3.98
CA THR A 162 -20.50 19.95 3.67
C THR A 162 -19.54 20.03 2.48
N ALA A 163 -18.89 18.93 2.10
CA ALA A 163 -17.86 18.98 1.06
C ALA A 163 -17.72 17.70 0.22
N ALA A 164 -17.40 17.91 -1.04
CA ALA A 164 -17.07 16.84 -1.97
C ALA A 164 -15.61 16.39 -1.79
N VAL A 165 -15.37 15.09 -1.87
CA VAL A 165 -14.02 14.52 -2.08
C VAL A 165 -13.54 14.96 -3.46
N ARG A 166 -12.35 15.58 -3.50
CA ARG A 166 -11.73 16.08 -4.75
C ARG A 166 -10.73 15.11 -5.34
N THR A 167 -9.94 14.48 -4.47
CA THR A 167 -8.89 13.53 -4.88
C THR A 167 -8.85 12.38 -3.88
N ILE A 168 -8.47 11.21 -4.36
CA ILE A 168 -8.06 10.07 -3.55
C ILE A 168 -6.54 10.01 -3.66
N SER A 169 -5.85 10.10 -2.54
CA SER A 169 -4.39 10.15 -2.53
C SER A 169 -3.74 8.79 -2.30
N ASP A 170 -4.41 7.91 -1.52
CA ASP A 170 -3.91 6.58 -1.25
C ASP A 170 -5.00 5.68 -0.65
N LEU A 171 -4.74 4.36 -0.60
CA LEU A 171 -5.64 3.38 0.01
C LEU A 171 -4.85 2.18 0.55
N ALA A 172 -5.37 1.52 1.59
CA ALA A 172 -4.73 0.37 2.20
C ALA A 172 -5.74 -0.57 2.87
N PHE A 173 -5.41 -1.85 2.86
CA PHE A 173 -6.11 -2.86 3.67
C PHE A 173 -5.61 -2.79 5.12
N ALA A 174 -6.52 -2.67 6.08
CA ALA A 174 -6.21 -2.48 7.51
C ALA A 174 -6.93 -3.51 8.40
N GLY A 175 -6.78 -4.77 8.09
CA GLY A 175 -7.32 -5.89 8.86
C GLY A 175 -8.82 -6.11 8.66
N ASP A 176 -9.66 -5.40 9.41
CA ASP A 176 -11.12 -5.52 9.35
C ASP A 176 -11.80 -4.47 8.46
N ARG A 177 -11.01 -3.64 7.77
CA ARG A 177 -11.49 -2.51 6.95
C ARG A 177 -10.52 -2.14 5.84
N VAL A 178 -11.00 -1.35 4.91
CA VAL A 178 -10.16 -0.61 3.96
C VAL A 178 -10.13 0.85 4.40
N LEU A 179 -8.94 1.41 4.46
CA LEU A 179 -8.73 2.84 4.70
C LEU A 179 -8.41 3.52 3.36
N VAL A 180 -8.91 4.74 3.21
CA VAL A 180 -8.66 5.58 2.04
C VAL A 180 -8.30 6.97 2.52
N THR A 181 -7.23 7.56 1.99
CA THR A 181 -6.93 8.95 2.22
C THR A 181 -7.37 9.81 1.04
N ALA A 182 -7.92 10.96 1.35
CA ALA A 182 -8.50 11.84 0.34
C ALA A 182 -8.35 13.31 0.73
N GLN A 183 -8.57 14.18 -0.25
CA GLN A 183 -8.68 15.62 -0.03
C GLN A 183 -10.08 16.08 -0.37
N SER A 184 -10.67 16.88 0.52
CA SER A 184 -11.98 17.54 0.31
C SER A 184 -11.82 19.02 -0.01
N SER A 185 -12.96 19.71 -0.19
CA SER A 185 -13.00 21.17 -0.37
C SER A 185 -13.12 21.94 0.93
N GLU A 186 -13.19 21.26 2.07
CA GLU A 186 -13.34 21.87 3.40
C GLU A 186 -12.04 22.49 3.91
N GLU A 187 -12.14 23.24 5.00
CA GLU A 187 -10.98 23.79 5.70
C GLU A 187 -10.05 22.68 6.19
N PHE A 188 -10.61 21.65 6.85
CA PHE A 188 -9.92 20.42 7.20
C PHE A 188 -9.94 19.45 6.00
N SER A 189 -9.18 19.80 4.97
CA SER A 189 -9.30 19.14 3.68
C SER A 189 -8.69 17.74 3.63
N SER A 190 -7.77 17.40 4.53
CA SER A 190 -7.21 16.04 4.59
C SER A 190 -8.18 15.11 5.30
N LYS A 191 -8.58 14.04 4.61
CA LYS A 191 -9.56 13.08 5.10
C LYS A 191 -8.97 11.68 5.17
N ILE A 192 -9.38 10.93 6.19
CA ILE A 192 -9.25 9.48 6.24
C ILE A 192 -10.66 8.91 6.19
N LEU A 193 -10.89 7.96 5.31
CA LEU A 193 -12.16 7.25 5.17
C LEU A 193 -11.95 5.79 5.57
N SER A 194 -12.91 5.23 6.29
CA SER A 194 -12.89 3.84 6.76
C SER A 194 -14.08 3.09 6.20
N LEU A 195 -13.82 2.08 5.40
CA LEU A 195 -14.82 1.22 4.76
C LEU A 195 -14.79 -0.15 5.43
N PRO A 196 -15.88 -0.58 6.08
CA PRO A 196 -15.92 -1.88 6.76
C PRO A 196 -15.91 -3.03 5.75
N LEU A 197 -15.44 -4.20 6.20
CA LEU A 197 -15.52 -5.44 5.44
C LEU A 197 -16.78 -6.25 5.85
N PRO A 198 -17.37 -7.02 4.93
CA PRO A 198 -17.05 -7.08 3.50
C PRO A 198 -17.48 -5.82 2.76
N LEU A 199 -16.73 -5.45 1.71
CA LEU A 199 -16.99 -4.28 0.87
C LEU A 199 -18.26 -4.48 0.05
N ASP A 200 -19.12 -3.45 -0.01
CA ASP A 200 -20.38 -3.49 -0.75
C ASP A 200 -20.64 -2.22 -1.57
N ALA A 201 -21.55 -2.34 -2.54
CA ALA A 201 -21.95 -1.22 -3.40
C ALA A 201 -22.79 -0.13 -2.69
N ALA A 202 -23.23 -0.36 -1.47
CA ALA A 202 -23.93 0.64 -0.67
C ALA A 202 -22.99 1.74 -0.16
N GLY A 203 -21.67 1.44 -0.11
CA GLY A 203 -20.65 2.43 0.27
C GLY A 203 -20.80 2.87 1.73
N THR A 204 -21.17 1.95 2.60
CA THR A 204 -21.22 2.21 4.04
C THR A 204 -19.81 2.48 4.55
N GLY A 205 -19.62 3.56 5.26
CA GLY A 205 -18.29 3.90 5.77
C GLY A 205 -18.31 5.18 6.62
N ARG A 206 -17.14 5.54 7.12
CA ARG A 206 -16.94 6.71 7.97
C ARG A 206 -15.91 7.62 7.36
N ILE A 207 -16.03 8.92 7.64
CA ILE A 207 -15.12 9.95 7.15
C ILE A 207 -14.64 10.81 8.32
N PHE A 208 -13.35 11.08 8.36
CA PHE A 208 -12.67 11.85 9.41
C PHE A 208 -11.81 12.94 8.81
N SER A 209 -11.66 14.05 9.50
CA SER A 209 -10.66 15.06 9.17
C SER A 209 -9.37 14.78 9.93
N ALA A 210 -8.24 14.81 9.23
CA ALA A 210 -6.91 14.57 9.79
C ALA A 210 -6.12 15.87 9.81
N GLU A 211 -5.65 16.26 10.99
CA GLU A 211 -4.86 17.46 11.24
C GLU A 211 -3.48 17.05 11.76
N THR A 212 -2.43 17.67 11.26
CA THR A 212 -1.08 17.44 11.75
C THR A 212 -0.39 18.72 12.15
N TYR A 213 0.42 18.66 13.21
CA TYR A 213 1.28 19.77 13.59
C TYR A 213 2.47 19.87 12.67
N HIS A 214 2.59 20.99 11.96
CA HIS A 214 3.69 21.24 11.06
C HIS A 214 4.80 22.03 11.78
N VAL A 215 5.90 21.37 12.10
CA VAL A 215 6.97 21.91 12.92
C VAL A 215 7.61 23.16 12.29
N SER A 216 7.83 23.14 10.98
CA SER A 216 8.40 24.27 10.25
C SER A 216 7.54 25.53 10.31
N HIS A 217 6.22 25.38 10.39
CA HIS A 217 5.26 26.47 10.46
C HIS A 217 4.77 26.77 11.87
N ARG A 218 5.10 25.90 12.84
CA ARG A 218 4.68 25.98 14.25
C ARG A 218 3.17 26.11 14.43
N LYS A 219 2.41 25.34 13.63
CA LYS A 219 0.95 25.36 13.67
C LYS A 219 0.36 24.02 13.20
N TRP A 220 -0.90 23.82 13.55
CA TRP A 220 -1.70 22.75 12.99
C TRP A 220 -2.09 23.09 11.55
N GLU A 221 -1.76 22.19 10.63
CA GLU A 221 -2.09 22.34 9.22
C GLU A 221 -3.34 21.55 8.89
N THR A 222 -4.25 22.21 8.19
CA THR A 222 -5.56 21.66 7.83
C THR A 222 -5.68 21.40 6.33
N LYS A 223 -4.84 22.07 5.52
CA LYS A 223 -4.91 22.02 4.05
C LYS A 223 -3.94 21.07 3.39
N ALA A 224 -2.87 20.66 4.09
CA ALA A 224 -1.90 19.71 3.55
C ALA A 224 -2.52 18.30 3.55
N PRO A 225 -2.73 17.67 2.37
CA PRO A 225 -3.30 16.33 2.32
C PRO A 225 -2.28 15.26 2.72
N ILE A 226 -2.79 14.16 3.26
CA ILE A 226 -2.04 12.91 3.31
C ILE A 226 -1.80 12.46 1.86
N GLN A 227 -0.54 12.30 1.47
CA GLN A 227 -0.18 11.87 0.11
C GLN A 227 -0.13 10.35 0.00
N SER A 228 0.45 9.71 1.01
CA SER A 228 0.49 8.27 1.16
C SER A 228 0.42 7.90 2.64
N PHE A 229 0.03 6.68 2.96
CA PHE A 229 -0.08 6.22 4.34
C PHE A 229 0.09 4.71 4.46
N VAL A 230 0.39 4.25 5.66
CA VAL A 230 0.44 2.83 5.97
C VAL A 230 -0.23 2.54 7.32
N PRO A 231 -1.13 1.55 7.39
CA PRO A 231 -1.57 0.98 8.65
C PRO A 231 -0.41 0.22 9.32
N TYR A 232 -0.24 0.41 10.62
CA TYR A 232 0.78 -0.30 11.39
C TYR A 232 0.36 -0.49 12.84
N LEU A 233 1.13 -1.29 13.58
CA LEU A 233 0.97 -1.47 15.02
C LEU A 233 2.03 -0.67 15.76
N ASP A 234 1.60 0.34 16.50
CA ASP A 234 2.45 1.09 17.43
C ASP A 234 2.35 0.45 18.83
N ASN A 235 3.36 -0.33 19.21
CA ASN A 235 3.34 -1.09 20.47
C ASN A 235 2.05 -1.92 20.67
N GLY A 236 1.54 -2.51 19.58
CA GLY A 236 0.32 -3.31 19.59
C GLY A 236 -0.97 -2.52 19.43
N VAL A 237 -0.92 -1.19 19.39
CA VAL A 237 -2.07 -0.32 19.11
C VAL A 237 -2.18 -0.12 17.60
N PRO A 238 -3.33 -0.44 16.97
CA PRO A 238 -3.54 -0.17 15.55
C PRO A 238 -3.53 1.34 15.27
N CYS A 239 -2.65 1.75 14.36
CA CYS A 239 -2.46 3.15 13.95
C CYS A 239 -2.39 3.28 12.43
N VAL A 240 -2.60 4.50 11.96
CA VAL A 240 -2.23 4.96 10.63
C VAL A 240 -1.02 5.86 10.73
N LEU A 241 -0.01 5.65 9.90
CA LEU A 241 1.08 6.59 9.70
C LEU A 241 0.86 7.27 8.36
N GLY A 242 0.54 8.56 8.37
CA GLY A 242 0.32 9.38 7.18
C GLY A 242 1.55 10.20 6.83
N ALA A 243 1.91 10.22 5.54
CA ALA A 243 2.92 11.09 4.97
C ALA A 243 2.23 12.27 4.28
N PHE A 244 2.36 13.46 4.84
CA PHE A 244 1.65 14.64 4.37
C PHE A 244 2.43 15.40 3.29
N ALA A 245 1.71 16.04 2.38
CA ALA A 245 2.30 17.08 1.55
C ALA A 245 2.96 18.12 2.45
N CYS A 246 4.12 18.64 2.02
CA CYS A 246 4.91 19.52 2.85
C CYS A 246 5.59 18.86 4.07
N THR A 247 5.46 17.52 4.20
CA THR A 247 6.45 16.62 4.77
C THR A 247 6.36 16.07 6.18
N PRO A 248 5.42 16.37 7.07
CA PRO A 248 5.38 15.61 8.30
C PRO A 248 4.91 14.17 8.02
N LEU A 249 5.60 13.21 8.65
CA LEU A 249 5.04 11.90 8.94
C LEU A 249 4.30 12.04 10.27
N ALA A 250 3.04 11.69 10.30
CA ALA A 250 2.20 11.78 11.50
C ALA A 250 1.42 10.50 11.74
N LYS A 251 1.30 10.10 13.01
CA LYS A 251 0.51 8.92 13.42
C LYS A 251 -0.84 9.30 13.97
N PHE A 252 -1.83 8.45 13.67
CA PHE A 252 -3.19 8.54 14.14
C PHE A 252 -3.63 7.19 14.69
N PRO A 253 -4.01 7.08 15.98
CA PRO A 253 -4.60 5.85 16.50
C PRO A 253 -5.91 5.53 15.79
N LEU A 254 -6.11 4.27 15.36
CA LEU A 254 -7.35 3.88 14.66
C LEU A 254 -8.58 3.92 15.57
N ALA A 255 -8.41 3.80 16.88
CA ALA A 255 -9.50 3.91 17.84
C ALA A 255 -10.14 5.31 17.85
N ASP A 256 -9.37 6.35 17.49
CA ASP A 256 -9.82 7.74 17.50
C ASP A 256 -10.58 8.11 16.21
N LEU A 257 -10.66 7.19 15.24
CA LEU A 257 -11.30 7.42 13.95
C LEU A 257 -12.83 7.26 14.04
N GLU A 258 -13.51 8.26 14.64
CA GLU A 258 -14.96 8.34 14.70
C GLU A 258 -15.54 9.29 13.63
N SER A 259 -16.70 8.94 13.09
CA SER A 259 -17.30 9.69 11.98
C SER A 259 -17.58 11.16 12.35
N GLY A 260 -17.13 12.07 11.49
CA GLY A 260 -17.27 13.51 11.68
C GLY A 260 -16.23 14.14 12.62
N ALA A 261 -15.33 13.33 13.22
CA ALA A 261 -14.30 13.86 14.10
C ALA A 261 -13.19 14.59 13.33
N ASN A 262 -12.63 15.62 13.97
CA ASN A 262 -11.35 16.20 13.60
C ASN A 262 -10.27 15.59 14.48
N ILE A 263 -9.34 14.85 13.86
CA ILE A 263 -8.35 14.09 14.59
C ILE A 263 -6.98 14.72 14.42
N ARG A 264 -6.31 14.94 15.53
CA ARG A 264 -4.95 15.45 15.59
C ARG A 264 -3.96 14.31 15.63
N GLY A 265 -3.10 14.27 14.61
CA GLY A 265 -2.02 13.28 14.55
C GLY A 265 -0.78 13.73 15.31
N THR A 266 -0.07 12.78 15.87
CA THR A 266 1.25 13.03 16.47
C THR A 266 2.31 13.08 15.36
N SER A 267 2.98 14.22 15.21
CA SER A 267 4.07 14.38 14.25
C SER A 267 5.29 13.56 14.66
N VAL A 268 5.77 12.71 13.77
CA VAL A 268 6.90 11.79 14.00
C VAL A 268 8.20 12.37 13.47
N VAL A 269 8.20 12.85 12.23
CA VAL A 269 9.38 13.43 11.55
C VAL A 269 8.93 14.38 10.46
N GLU A 270 9.74 15.41 10.17
CA GLU A 270 9.57 16.25 9.00
C GLU A 270 10.72 16.05 8.02
N LEU A 271 10.42 15.73 6.78
CA LEU A 271 11.40 15.50 5.72
C LEU A 271 11.85 16.78 5.02
N GLY A 272 11.40 17.93 5.50
CA GLY A 272 11.75 19.26 4.97
C GLY A 272 10.80 19.74 3.88
N SER A 273 10.61 21.06 3.85
CA SER A 273 9.73 21.75 2.92
C SER A 273 10.14 21.54 1.45
N GLY A 274 9.18 21.50 0.55
CA GLY A 274 9.38 21.33 -0.89
C GLY A 274 9.60 19.90 -1.34
N ASN A 275 9.42 18.93 -0.45
CA ASN A 275 9.35 17.51 -0.77
C ASN A 275 7.90 17.04 -0.72
N ARG A 276 7.53 16.16 -1.63
CA ARG A 276 6.23 15.50 -1.68
C ARG A 276 6.45 14.00 -1.51
N PRO A 277 6.05 13.41 -0.39
CA PRO A 277 6.02 11.96 -0.24
C PRO A 277 5.17 11.35 -1.34
N LEU A 278 5.56 10.19 -1.83
CA LEU A 278 4.85 9.46 -2.88
C LEU A 278 4.27 8.17 -2.32
N ASP A 279 5.15 7.28 -1.85
CA ASP A 279 4.76 6.00 -1.28
C ASP A 279 5.32 5.85 0.13
N VAL A 280 4.66 5.06 0.97
CA VAL A 280 5.14 4.72 2.30
C VAL A 280 4.80 3.28 2.65
N PHE A 281 5.76 2.56 3.22
CA PHE A 281 5.54 1.24 3.78
C PHE A 281 6.39 1.01 5.03
N THR A 282 6.07 -0.04 5.79
CA THR A 282 6.86 -0.46 6.94
C THR A 282 7.43 -1.85 6.74
N TYR A 283 8.60 -2.11 7.34
CA TYR A 283 9.18 -3.43 7.38
C TYR A 283 9.96 -3.65 8.68
N ARG A 284 10.29 -4.90 8.98
CA ARG A 284 11.13 -5.29 10.12
C ARG A 284 12.30 -6.13 9.63
N ASN A 285 13.46 -5.91 10.25
CA ASN A 285 14.64 -6.74 10.07
C ASN A 285 15.36 -6.93 11.41
N LYS A 286 16.54 -7.54 11.40
CA LYS A 286 17.34 -7.77 12.64
C LYS A 286 17.78 -6.47 13.32
N ALA A 287 17.84 -5.36 12.59
CA ALA A 287 18.27 -4.06 13.12
C ALA A 287 17.11 -3.24 13.71
N GLY A 288 15.86 -3.65 13.48
CA GLY A 288 14.68 -2.95 14.01
C GLY A 288 13.49 -2.92 13.08
N ALA A 289 12.58 -2.02 13.38
CA ALA A 289 11.41 -1.71 12.55
C ALA A 289 11.59 -0.35 11.87
N TRP A 290 11.21 -0.27 10.61
CA TRP A 290 11.49 0.87 9.76
C TRP A 290 10.28 1.32 8.97
N ILE A 291 10.17 2.63 8.78
CA ILE A 291 9.33 3.28 7.81
C ILE A 291 10.20 3.61 6.61
N VAL A 292 9.75 3.30 5.40
CA VAL A 292 10.39 3.74 4.15
C VAL A 292 9.42 4.63 3.40
N THR A 293 9.91 5.74 2.89
CA THR A 293 9.16 6.60 1.98
C THR A 293 10.09 7.14 0.90
N ASN A 294 9.61 7.18 -0.35
CA ASN A 294 10.21 7.96 -1.40
C ASN A 294 9.51 9.32 -1.51
N THR A 295 10.18 10.30 -2.07
CA THR A 295 9.66 11.66 -2.16
C THR A 295 10.16 12.37 -3.41
N LEU A 296 9.29 13.18 -4.00
CA LEU A 296 9.62 14.10 -5.09
C LEU A 296 9.95 15.47 -4.51
N ARG A 297 11.11 15.99 -4.86
CA ARG A 297 11.50 17.37 -4.55
C ARG A 297 11.11 18.32 -5.67
N PHE A 298 10.31 19.33 -5.36
CA PHE A 298 9.85 20.30 -6.37
C PHE A 298 10.94 21.22 -6.90
N HIS A 299 11.99 21.41 -6.13
CA HIS A 299 13.11 22.29 -6.47
C HIS A 299 14.30 21.52 -7.07
N GLN A 300 15.52 21.97 -6.79
CA GLN A 300 16.71 21.27 -7.23
C GLN A 300 16.89 19.93 -6.49
N PRO A 301 17.54 18.93 -7.12
CA PRO A 301 17.93 17.71 -6.42
C PRO A 301 18.67 18.00 -5.12
N LEU A 302 18.44 17.20 -4.09
CA LEU A 302 19.06 17.34 -2.78
C LEU A 302 20.09 16.23 -2.51
N PHE A 303 19.78 15.02 -2.96
CA PHE A 303 20.55 13.81 -2.73
C PHE A 303 20.78 13.08 -4.05
N GLY A 304 21.89 13.40 -4.73
CA GLY A 304 22.19 12.84 -6.04
C GLY A 304 21.55 13.61 -7.21
N PRO A 305 21.57 13.05 -8.42
CA PRO A 305 21.19 13.76 -9.66
C PRO A 305 19.67 13.88 -9.87
N SER A 306 18.85 13.07 -9.20
CA SER A 306 17.41 13.04 -9.36
C SER A 306 16.70 13.92 -8.34
N LYS A 307 15.51 14.41 -8.70
CA LYS A 307 14.55 15.02 -7.76
C LYS A 307 13.83 13.99 -6.89
N TYR A 308 13.87 12.73 -7.29
CA TYR A 308 13.34 11.61 -6.51
C TYR A 308 14.41 11.05 -5.60
N TRP A 309 14.09 10.90 -4.35
CA TRP A 309 14.96 10.34 -3.33
C TRP A 309 14.13 9.62 -2.27
N GLY A 310 14.75 8.86 -1.39
CA GLY A 310 14.05 8.13 -0.35
C GLY A 310 14.78 8.13 0.97
N VAL A 311 14.03 7.84 2.01
CA VAL A 311 14.50 7.80 3.39
C VAL A 311 13.91 6.61 4.10
N ARG A 312 14.68 6.02 5.02
CA ARG A 312 14.13 5.16 6.06
C ARG A 312 14.19 5.85 7.42
N VAL A 313 13.15 5.64 8.19
CA VAL A 313 12.99 6.20 9.54
C VAL A 313 12.77 5.05 10.51
N ASN A 314 13.45 5.07 11.65
CA ASN A 314 13.23 4.08 12.69
C ASN A 314 11.79 4.22 13.24
N LEU A 315 11.00 3.14 13.19
CA LEU A 315 9.61 3.14 13.62
C LEU A 315 9.46 3.41 15.13
N ASP A 316 10.49 3.12 15.94
CA ASP A 316 10.50 3.43 17.37
C ASP A 316 10.44 4.95 17.62
N LEU A 317 10.79 5.76 16.63
CA LEU A 317 10.62 7.21 16.71
C LEU A 317 9.15 7.57 16.84
N ALA A 318 8.27 6.90 16.09
CA ALA A 318 6.82 7.08 16.18
C ALA A 318 6.26 6.75 17.58
N ALA A 319 6.81 5.71 18.22
CA ALA A 319 6.40 5.32 19.57
C ALA A 319 6.81 6.32 20.66
N ARG A 320 7.88 7.08 20.43
CA ARG A 320 8.45 8.03 21.41
C ARG A 320 7.91 9.45 21.29
N GLN A 321 7.30 9.82 20.16
CA GLN A 321 6.83 11.18 19.91
C GLN A 321 5.48 11.44 20.59
N SER A 322 5.33 12.60 21.20
CA SER A 322 4.07 13.12 21.72
C SER A 322 3.39 14.08 20.75
N GLU A 323 2.11 14.35 20.96
CA GLU A 323 1.30 15.23 20.11
C GLU A 323 1.87 16.65 19.92
N THR A 324 2.57 17.16 20.94
CA THR A 324 3.14 18.52 20.96
C THR A 324 4.65 18.55 20.75
N GLU A 325 5.28 17.40 20.55
CA GLU A 325 6.72 17.31 20.49
C GLU A 325 7.29 17.85 19.18
N ILE A 326 8.28 18.73 19.30
CA ILE A 326 9.03 19.24 18.16
C ILE A 326 10.11 18.21 17.81
N ASN A 327 10.05 17.69 16.58
CA ASN A 327 11.04 16.74 16.13
C ASN A 327 12.28 17.43 15.58
N GLU A 328 13.34 17.49 16.39
CA GLU A 328 14.62 18.09 16.00
C GLU A 328 15.40 17.26 14.98
N ASN A 329 15.03 15.97 14.83
CA ASN A 329 15.67 15.05 13.88
C ASN A 329 15.14 15.18 12.44
N ALA A 330 14.20 16.08 12.20
CA ALA A 330 13.67 16.32 10.86
C ALA A 330 14.76 16.71 9.88
N LEU A 331 14.75 16.15 8.68
CA LEU A 331 15.62 16.57 7.59
C LEU A 331 15.27 18.01 7.19
N ARG A 332 16.21 18.93 7.34
CA ARG A 332 15.97 20.36 7.10
C ARG A 332 16.24 20.74 5.65
N ARG A 333 15.39 21.62 5.13
CA ARG A 333 15.38 22.08 3.73
C ARG A 333 16.71 22.66 3.21
N ASN A 334 17.43 23.41 4.05
CA ASN A 334 18.58 24.21 3.63
C ASN A 334 19.92 23.65 4.12
N VAL A 335 19.98 22.40 4.45
CA VAL A 335 21.20 21.77 4.94
C VAL A 335 22.05 21.38 3.74
N LYS A 336 23.26 21.90 3.63
CA LYS A 336 24.22 21.53 2.59
C LYS A 336 24.61 20.05 2.70
N GLU A 337 24.53 19.51 3.90
CA GLU A 337 24.69 18.10 4.20
C GLU A 337 23.45 17.60 4.91
N PRO A 338 22.89 16.43 4.51
CA PRO A 338 21.73 15.89 5.19
C PRO A 338 22.08 15.58 6.64
N THR A 339 21.23 16.00 7.57
CA THR A 339 21.33 15.57 8.95
C THR A 339 21.03 14.07 8.98
N ARG A 340 22.07 13.27 9.17
CA ARG A 340 21.94 11.83 9.36
C ARG A 340 21.93 11.58 10.87
N THR A 341 20.87 10.98 11.34
CA THR A 341 20.79 10.45 12.69
C THR A 341 20.65 8.93 12.62
N PRO A 342 20.92 8.18 13.71
CA PRO A 342 20.69 6.74 13.70
C PRO A 342 19.23 6.35 13.37
N GLU A 343 18.29 7.25 13.59
CA GLU A 343 16.86 7.05 13.38
C GLU A 343 16.39 7.43 11.98
N ILE A 344 17.15 8.27 11.25
CA ILE A 344 16.76 8.79 9.93
C ILE A 344 17.93 8.61 8.98
N GLU A 345 17.74 7.86 7.91
CA GLU A 345 18.80 7.54 6.97
C GLU A 345 18.32 7.71 5.52
N ILE A 346 19.14 8.42 4.73
CA ILE A 346 18.91 8.51 3.28
C ILE A 346 19.22 7.16 2.64
N VAL A 347 18.28 6.67 1.84
CA VAL A 347 18.38 5.40 1.14
C VAL A 347 18.84 5.65 -0.30
N GLU A 348 20.13 5.44 -0.57
CA GLU A 348 20.70 5.64 -1.91
C GLU A 348 20.03 4.76 -2.98
N ALA A 349 19.63 3.56 -2.61
CA ALA A 349 18.88 2.65 -3.49
C ALA A 349 17.53 3.20 -3.95
N LEU A 350 17.03 4.28 -3.35
CA LEU A 350 15.80 4.97 -3.74
C LEU A 350 16.05 6.26 -4.53
N THR A 351 17.28 6.57 -4.90
CA THR A 351 17.55 7.69 -5.82
C THR A 351 16.90 7.42 -7.17
N GLY A 352 16.10 8.35 -7.66
CA GLY A 352 15.34 8.22 -8.90
C GLY A 352 14.02 7.42 -8.76
N ALA A 353 13.70 6.89 -7.57
CA ALA A 353 12.50 6.08 -7.36
C ALA A 353 11.22 6.91 -7.46
N VAL A 354 10.48 6.71 -8.53
CA VAL A 354 9.19 7.37 -8.82
C VAL A 354 8.06 6.70 -8.04
N GLN A 355 8.08 5.35 -7.98
CA GLN A 355 7.12 4.54 -7.24
C GLN A 355 7.85 3.40 -6.53
N VAL A 356 7.42 3.04 -5.35
CA VAL A 356 7.98 1.91 -4.60
C VAL A 356 6.86 1.17 -3.87
N ASP A 357 6.96 -0.16 -3.82
CA ASP A 357 6.07 -0.94 -2.96
C ASP A 357 6.81 -2.15 -2.37
N LYS A 358 6.35 -2.57 -1.19
CA LYS A 358 6.92 -3.73 -0.49
C LYS A 358 6.34 -5.02 -1.06
N ILE A 359 7.23 -5.93 -1.50
CA ILE A 359 6.82 -7.27 -1.93
C ILE A 359 6.71 -8.21 -0.73
N ASP A 360 7.76 -8.28 0.08
CA ASP A 360 7.88 -9.15 1.27
C ASP A 360 8.80 -8.52 2.31
N ASP A 361 9.18 -9.28 3.34
CA ASP A 361 10.04 -8.77 4.42
C ASP A 361 11.51 -8.57 4.03
N THR A 362 11.87 -8.85 2.78
CA THR A 362 13.26 -8.75 2.26
C THR A 362 13.37 -7.92 1.00
N ARG A 363 12.29 -7.72 0.25
CA ARG A 363 12.29 -7.13 -1.09
C ARG A 363 11.22 -6.07 -1.28
N MET A 364 11.57 -5.10 -2.10
CA MET A 364 10.67 -4.07 -2.63
C MET A 364 10.75 -4.05 -4.16
N ILE A 365 9.70 -3.59 -4.81
CA ILE A 365 9.70 -3.27 -6.23
C ILE A 365 9.81 -1.76 -6.38
N VAL A 366 10.58 -1.31 -7.36
CA VAL A 366 10.90 0.10 -7.59
C VAL A 366 10.72 0.43 -9.06
N LEU A 367 9.89 1.41 -9.34
CA LEU A 367 9.85 2.08 -10.64
C LEU A 367 10.71 3.33 -10.53
N ARG A 368 11.77 3.42 -11.35
CA ARG A 368 12.71 4.54 -11.27
C ARG A 368 13.03 5.17 -12.61
N GLU A 369 13.48 6.43 -12.56
CA GLU A 369 14.12 7.11 -13.69
C GLU A 369 15.41 6.40 -14.08
N ASP A 370 15.57 6.16 -15.40
CA ASP A 370 16.78 5.63 -16.02
C ASP A 370 17.02 6.41 -17.33
N GLY A 371 17.66 7.58 -17.22
CA GLY A 371 17.74 8.55 -18.30
C GLY A 371 16.37 9.11 -18.66
N ASP A 372 15.94 8.87 -19.90
CA ASP A 372 14.63 9.25 -20.43
C ASP A 372 13.56 8.16 -20.32
N ARG A 373 13.89 7.05 -19.65
CA ARG A 373 13.03 5.87 -19.50
C ARG A 373 12.63 5.67 -18.05
N LEU A 374 11.67 4.77 -17.86
CA LEU A 374 11.33 4.22 -16.55
C LEU A 374 11.73 2.74 -16.49
N LYS A 375 12.54 2.40 -15.51
CA LYS A 375 12.97 1.03 -15.24
C LYS A 375 12.20 0.47 -14.05
N LEU A 376 11.64 -0.73 -14.19
CA LEU A 376 11.04 -1.48 -13.10
C LEU A 376 12.01 -2.57 -12.66
N GLU A 377 12.30 -2.64 -11.36
CA GLU A 377 13.22 -3.63 -10.82
C GLU A 377 12.84 -4.01 -9.38
N VAL A 378 13.32 -5.18 -8.96
CA VAL A 378 13.21 -5.65 -7.58
C VAL A 378 14.53 -5.38 -6.86
N CYS A 379 14.44 -4.72 -5.71
CA CYS A 379 15.57 -4.39 -4.85
C CYS A 379 15.40 -5.03 -3.47
N ALA A 380 16.53 -5.22 -2.78
CA ALA A 380 16.47 -5.56 -1.35
C ALA A 380 15.89 -4.38 -0.56
N LEU A 381 15.20 -4.68 0.55
CA LEU A 381 14.82 -3.65 1.52
C LEU A 381 16.08 -3.03 2.15
N PRO A 382 16.10 -1.71 2.41
CA PRO A 382 17.28 -1.00 2.88
C PRO A 382 17.67 -1.30 4.33
#